data_05582772654d54007d0479ca574e7fd2
#
_entry.id   05582772654d54007d0479ca574e7fd2
#
_cell.length_a   1.000
_cell.length_b   1.000
_cell.length_c   1.000
_cell.angle_alpha   90.00
_cell.angle_beta   90.00
_cell.angle_gamma   90.00
#
_symmetry.space_group_name_H-M   'P 1'
#
loop_
_entity.id
_entity.type
_entity.pdbx_description
1 polymer ?
#
loop_
_entity_poly.entity_id
_entity_poly.type
_entity_poly.pdbx_seq_one_letter_code
_entity_poly.pdbx_strand_id
1 'polypeptide(L)'
;IAVTLGASSVYYVDQREKAIVFQFGEIVRSNDEPGIHFKAPLINNVRFFDARVQTMDSDPELYLTRAKKNLVVDSFVKWRITNAADYYTRLGGLASNARSRLAQRVNDALRSEFGNRSVQQVISGDRVEIMDLVRTAMNREVASLGIEVLDVRLKRVDLDPGISERVYQRMEAERSRVAMDLRARGAEAAEVIRADADRQRAIIIAEAQQTAQEVKGQGDAEATSIYAEAFSRDREFYQMYRSLNAYRKTFASADNLLVLEPDSEFFKYFKQSKPGSSQ
;
A
#
# COMPACT_ATOMS: atom_id res chain seq x y z
N ILE A 1 -18.32 -62.89 -47.61
CA ILE A 1 -18.81 -62.97 -46.20
C ILE A 1 -17.62 -63.03 -45.23
N ALA A 2 -16.61 -63.92 -45.39
CA ALA A 2 -15.48 -64.05 -44.50
C ALA A 2 -14.61 -62.74 -44.46
N VAL A 3 -14.37 -62.16 -45.64
CA VAL A 3 -13.59 -60.86 -45.72
C VAL A 3 -14.34 -59.69 -45.11
N THR A 4 -15.65 -59.62 -45.29
CA THR A 4 -16.49 -58.58 -44.71
C THR A 4 -16.57 -58.68 -43.15
N LEU A 5 -16.66 -59.92 -42.65
CA LEU A 5 -16.61 -60.17 -41.20
C LEU A 5 -15.22 -59.85 -40.61
N GLY A 6 -14.13 -60.17 -41.32
CA GLY A 6 -12.79 -59.83 -40.92
C GLY A 6 -12.55 -58.29 -40.84
N ALA A 7 -13.03 -57.57 -41.86
CA ALA A 7 -12.91 -56.08 -41.86
C ALA A 7 -13.75 -55.42 -40.78
N SER A 8 -14.89 -55.98 -40.37
CA SER A 8 -15.72 -55.44 -39.27
C SER A 8 -15.22 -55.81 -37.87
N SER A 9 -14.20 -56.67 -37.77
CA SER A 9 -13.59 -57.07 -36.48
C SER A 9 -12.54 -56.15 -36.00
N VAL A 10 -12.10 -55.14 -36.77
CA VAL A 10 -11.04 -54.20 -36.42
C VAL A 10 -11.62 -52.79 -36.14
N TYR A 11 -11.17 -52.15 -35.13
CA TYR A 11 -11.41 -50.73 -34.91
C TYR A 11 -10.12 -50.02 -34.50
N TYR A 12 -10.03 -48.73 -34.80
CA TYR A 12 -8.90 -47.91 -34.51
C TYR A 12 -9.29 -46.87 -33.43
N VAL A 13 -8.46 -46.70 -32.41
CA VAL A 13 -8.62 -45.70 -31.36
C VAL A 13 -7.59 -44.61 -31.58
N ASP A 14 -8.06 -43.38 -31.82
CA ASP A 14 -7.20 -42.19 -31.92
C ASP A 14 -6.68 -41.80 -30.53
N GLN A 15 -5.50 -41.12 -30.46
CA GLN A 15 -4.95 -40.55 -29.22
C GLN A 15 -5.87 -39.52 -28.58
N ARG A 16 -6.80 -38.96 -29.35
CA ARG A 16 -7.76 -37.94 -28.91
C ARG A 16 -9.03 -38.52 -28.32
N GLU A 17 -9.18 -39.83 -28.39
CA GLU A 17 -10.42 -40.54 -28.03
C GLU A 17 -10.16 -41.62 -27.00
N LYS A 18 -11.19 -41.96 -26.25
CA LYS A 18 -11.27 -43.14 -25.40
C LYS A 18 -12.37 -44.01 -25.91
N ALA A 19 -12.09 -45.29 -26.07
CA ALA A 19 -13.07 -46.24 -26.53
C ALA A 19 -13.65 -47.08 -25.39
N ILE A 20 -14.94 -47.40 -25.50
CA ILE A 20 -15.61 -48.39 -24.64
C ILE A 20 -16.22 -49.46 -25.58
N VAL A 21 -15.95 -50.70 -25.25
CA VAL A 21 -16.53 -51.85 -25.96
C VAL A 21 -17.66 -52.44 -25.14
N PHE A 22 -18.84 -52.45 -25.72
CA PHE A 22 -20.05 -53.04 -25.15
C PHE A 22 -20.31 -54.41 -25.77
N GLN A 23 -20.74 -55.33 -24.95
CA GLN A 23 -21.25 -56.64 -25.35
C GLN A 23 -22.63 -56.86 -24.71
N PHE A 24 -23.67 -57.02 -25.52
CA PHE A 24 -25.05 -57.10 -25.02
C PHE A 24 -25.49 -56.03 -24.02
N GLY A 25 -24.90 -54.83 -24.12
CA GLY A 25 -25.19 -53.73 -23.21
C GLY A 25 -24.30 -53.63 -22.01
N GLU A 26 -23.43 -54.61 -21.73
CA GLU A 26 -22.44 -54.53 -20.62
C GLU A 26 -21.09 -54.07 -21.17
N ILE A 27 -20.34 -53.34 -20.32
CA ILE A 27 -19.00 -52.86 -20.64
C ILE A 27 -18.00 -54.00 -20.44
N VAL A 28 -17.41 -54.50 -21.49
CA VAL A 28 -16.43 -55.60 -21.47
C VAL A 28 -15.00 -55.05 -21.44
N ARG A 29 -14.73 -53.97 -22.15
CA ARG A 29 -13.44 -53.25 -22.15
C ARG A 29 -13.67 -51.75 -22.15
N SER A 30 -12.78 -51.04 -21.48
CA SER A 30 -12.79 -49.58 -21.45
C SER A 30 -11.39 -49.01 -21.42
N ASN A 31 -11.24 -47.79 -21.91
CA ASN A 31 -9.98 -47.04 -21.92
C ASN A 31 -8.87 -47.74 -22.74
N ASP A 32 -9.24 -48.33 -23.86
CA ASP A 32 -8.26 -48.91 -24.76
C ASP A 32 -7.19 -47.86 -25.13
N GLU A 33 -5.93 -48.29 -25.16
CA GLU A 33 -4.81 -47.48 -25.60
C GLU A 33 -4.97 -47.11 -27.10
N PRO A 34 -4.41 -45.95 -27.52
CA PRO A 34 -4.41 -45.58 -28.94
C PRO A 34 -3.78 -46.69 -29.81
N GLY A 35 -4.46 -47.04 -30.89
CA GLY A 35 -3.99 -48.09 -31.78
C GLY A 35 -5.10 -48.90 -32.39
N ILE A 36 -4.72 -50.05 -32.96
CA ILE A 36 -5.64 -50.99 -33.61
C ILE A 36 -6.06 -52.05 -32.60
N HIS A 37 -7.35 -52.23 -32.47
CA HIS A 37 -7.96 -53.23 -31.60
C HIS A 37 -8.94 -54.12 -32.31
N PHE A 38 -9.19 -55.29 -31.74
CA PHE A 38 -10.11 -56.27 -32.29
C PHE A 38 -11.39 -56.30 -31.45
N LYS A 39 -12.52 -56.48 -32.17
CA LYS A 39 -13.85 -56.69 -31.59
C LYS A 39 -14.54 -57.84 -32.26
N ALA A 40 -15.44 -58.49 -31.55
CA ALA A 40 -16.30 -59.47 -32.15
C ALA A 40 -17.38 -58.77 -32.98
N PRO A 41 -17.39 -59.00 -34.35
CA PRO A 41 -18.39 -58.40 -35.21
C PRO A 41 -19.80 -58.89 -34.83
N LEU A 42 -20.81 -58.00 -34.97
CA LEU A 42 -22.23 -58.26 -34.66
C LEU A 42 -22.54 -58.32 -33.13
N ILE A 43 -21.58 -58.64 -32.26
CA ILE A 43 -21.79 -58.77 -30.80
C ILE A 43 -21.34 -57.59 -30.08
N ASN A 44 -20.14 -57.02 -30.43
CA ASN A 44 -19.52 -55.93 -29.76
C ASN A 44 -19.82 -54.60 -30.45
N ASN A 45 -20.32 -53.64 -29.65
CA ASN A 45 -20.51 -52.24 -30.09
C ASN A 45 -19.44 -51.37 -29.43
N VAL A 46 -18.80 -50.47 -30.21
CA VAL A 46 -17.74 -49.55 -29.70
C VAL A 46 -18.27 -48.14 -29.72
N ARG A 47 -18.13 -47.43 -28.59
CA ARG A 47 -18.41 -46.00 -28.50
C ARG A 47 -17.13 -45.25 -28.19
N PHE A 48 -16.93 -44.11 -28.86
CA PHE A 48 -15.79 -43.24 -28.70
C PHE A 48 -16.19 -42.01 -27.93
N PHE A 49 -15.30 -41.55 -27.04
CA PHE A 49 -15.45 -40.35 -26.21
C PHE A 49 -14.25 -39.44 -26.40
N ASP A 50 -14.48 -38.16 -26.61
CA ASP A 50 -13.44 -37.17 -26.81
C ASP A 50 -12.62 -36.99 -25.52
N ALA A 51 -11.35 -37.39 -25.53
CA ALA A 51 -10.41 -37.31 -24.42
C ALA A 51 -9.61 -35.98 -24.40
N ARG A 52 -9.83 -35.13 -25.40
CA ARG A 52 -9.19 -33.81 -25.46
C ARG A 52 -9.63 -32.95 -24.28
N VAL A 53 -8.82 -31.92 -24.00
CA VAL A 53 -9.16 -30.89 -23.00
C VAL A 53 -10.35 -30.09 -23.53
N GLN A 54 -11.45 -30.15 -22.80
CA GLN A 54 -12.67 -29.39 -23.07
C GLN A 54 -12.75 -28.21 -22.15
N THR A 55 -13.30 -27.08 -22.62
CA THR A 55 -13.59 -25.91 -21.83
C THR A 55 -15.09 -25.82 -21.57
N MET A 56 -15.46 -25.59 -20.34
CA MET A 56 -16.81 -25.29 -19.92
C MET A 56 -16.85 -23.90 -19.35
N ASP A 57 -17.60 -23.00 -19.92
CA ASP A 57 -17.91 -21.68 -19.37
C ASP A 57 -19.10 -21.83 -18.42
N SER A 58 -18.96 -21.24 -17.21
CA SER A 58 -20.07 -21.13 -16.29
C SER A 58 -20.75 -19.77 -16.48
N ASP A 59 -22.07 -19.74 -16.37
CA ASP A 59 -22.80 -18.47 -16.37
C ASP A 59 -22.41 -17.65 -15.13
N PRO A 60 -22.43 -16.30 -15.23
CA PRO A 60 -22.17 -15.42 -14.09
C PRO A 60 -23.16 -15.70 -12.95
N GLU A 61 -22.62 -16.01 -11.76
CA GLU A 61 -23.42 -16.26 -10.57
C GLU A 61 -23.07 -15.34 -9.41
N LEU A 62 -24.03 -15.19 -8.49
CA LEU A 62 -23.89 -14.38 -7.27
C LEU A 62 -23.33 -15.25 -6.14
N TYR A 63 -22.19 -14.80 -5.58
CA TYR A 63 -21.56 -15.43 -4.44
C TYR A 63 -21.51 -14.47 -3.24
N LEU A 64 -21.91 -14.97 -2.08
CA LEU A 64 -21.87 -14.20 -0.85
C LEU A 64 -20.52 -14.40 -0.17
N THR A 65 -19.83 -13.29 0.13
CA THR A 65 -18.56 -13.31 0.88
C THR A 65 -18.81 -13.33 2.40
N ARG A 66 -17.74 -13.60 3.17
CA ARG A 66 -17.77 -13.55 4.64
C ARG A 66 -18.33 -12.22 5.18
N ALA A 67 -18.07 -11.13 4.50
CA ALA A 67 -18.57 -9.80 4.86
C ALA A 67 -20.03 -9.55 4.41
N LYS A 68 -20.77 -10.60 3.98
CA LYS A 68 -22.16 -10.52 3.48
C LYS A 68 -22.29 -9.56 2.29
N LYS A 69 -21.28 -9.53 1.41
CA LYS A 69 -21.32 -8.78 0.15
C LYS A 69 -21.45 -9.74 -1.02
N ASN A 70 -22.32 -9.39 -1.96
CA ASN A 70 -22.53 -10.17 -3.19
C ASN A 70 -21.46 -9.81 -4.20
N LEU A 71 -20.83 -10.85 -4.76
CA LEU A 71 -19.93 -10.78 -5.90
C LEU A 71 -20.58 -11.49 -7.08
N VAL A 72 -20.56 -10.86 -8.24
CA VAL A 72 -20.89 -11.50 -9.52
C VAL A 72 -19.60 -12.08 -10.07
N VAL A 73 -19.56 -13.39 -10.19
CA VAL A 73 -18.35 -14.10 -10.63
C VAL A 73 -18.65 -14.90 -11.89
N ASP A 74 -17.78 -14.70 -12.86
CA ASP A 74 -17.75 -15.43 -14.12
C ASP A 74 -16.51 -16.33 -14.13
N SER A 75 -16.68 -17.63 -14.45
CA SER A 75 -15.61 -18.61 -14.39
C SER A 75 -15.64 -19.58 -15.56
N PHE A 76 -14.52 -20.22 -15.82
CA PHE A 76 -14.42 -21.33 -16.74
C PHE A 76 -13.59 -22.47 -16.16
N VAL A 77 -13.88 -23.68 -16.64
CA VAL A 77 -13.22 -24.91 -16.21
C VAL A 77 -12.67 -25.64 -17.42
N LYS A 78 -11.41 -26.06 -17.33
CA LYS A 78 -10.80 -26.99 -18.28
C LYS A 78 -10.82 -28.39 -17.69
N TRP A 79 -11.38 -29.32 -18.41
CA TRP A 79 -11.56 -30.69 -17.99
C TRP A 79 -11.33 -31.68 -19.12
N ARG A 80 -11.08 -32.93 -18.77
CA ARG A 80 -10.98 -34.03 -19.73
C ARG A 80 -11.55 -35.33 -19.17
N ILE A 81 -11.87 -36.28 -20.06
CA ILE A 81 -12.28 -37.61 -19.68
C ILE A 81 -11.02 -38.47 -19.46
N THR A 82 -10.87 -39.01 -18.24
CA THR A 82 -9.77 -39.92 -17.90
C THR A 82 -10.20 -41.38 -17.89
N ASN A 83 -11.42 -41.65 -17.42
CA ASN A 83 -12.01 -42.98 -17.41
C ASN A 83 -13.36 -42.96 -18.15
N ALA A 84 -13.40 -43.54 -19.34
CA ALA A 84 -14.61 -43.56 -20.18
C ALA A 84 -15.71 -44.45 -19.58
N ALA A 85 -15.38 -45.53 -18.87
CA ALA A 85 -16.39 -46.42 -18.26
C ALA A 85 -17.18 -45.71 -17.16
N ASP A 86 -16.48 -45.04 -16.23
CA ASP A 86 -17.14 -44.28 -15.14
C ASP A 86 -17.94 -43.11 -15.74
N TYR A 87 -17.37 -42.43 -16.74
CA TYR A 87 -18.04 -41.34 -17.44
C TYR A 87 -19.36 -41.80 -18.10
N TYR A 88 -19.33 -42.94 -18.77
CA TYR A 88 -20.55 -43.51 -19.39
C TYR A 88 -21.57 -43.97 -18.33
N THR A 89 -21.12 -44.73 -17.35
CA THR A 89 -22.00 -45.34 -16.33
C THR A 89 -22.71 -44.32 -15.49
N ARG A 90 -22.00 -43.24 -15.09
CA ARG A 90 -22.51 -42.21 -14.14
C ARG A 90 -23.15 -41.02 -14.84
N LEU A 91 -22.71 -40.69 -16.03
CA LEU A 91 -23.18 -39.52 -16.79
C LEU A 91 -23.93 -39.86 -18.09
N GLY A 92 -24.09 -41.15 -18.36
CA GLY A 92 -24.74 -41.64 -19.61
C GLY A 92 -23.93 -41.38 -20.88
N GLY A 93 -22.68 -40.94 -20.74
CA GLY A 93 -21.81 -40.61 -21.88
C GLY A 93 -22.20 -39.31 -22.61
N LEU A 94 -23.02 -38.46 -22.01
CA LEU A 94 -23.48 -37.22 -22.60
C LEU A 94 -22.69 -36.04 -22.05
N ALA A 95 -22.09 -35.23 -22.93
CA ALA A 95 -21.32 -34.06 -22.55
C ALA A 95 -22.17 -33.00 -21.84
N SER A 96 -23.47 -32.91 -22.13
CA SER A 96 -24.40 -32.01 -21.43
C SER A 96 -24.51 -32.36 -19.95
N ASN A 97 -24.64 -33.64 -19.62
CA ASN A 97 -24.75 -34.11 -18.24
C ASN A 97 -23.44 -33.82 -17.46
N ALA A 98 -22.29 -34.03 -18.11
CA ALA A 98 -21.00 -33.70 -17.54
C ALA A 98 -20.88 -32.20 -17.22
N ARG A 99 -21.23 -31.33 -18.17
CA ARG A 99 -21.22 -29.88 -18.00
C ARG A 99 -22.14 -29.45 -16.88
N SER A 100 -23.37 -29.94 -16.82
CA SER A 100 -24.30 -29.57 -15.73
C SER A 100 -23.79 -30.00 -14.36
N ARG A 101 -23.23 -31.21 -14.24
CA ARG A 101 -22.63 -31.66 -12.98
C ARG A 101 -21.39 -30.90 -12.60
N LEU A 102 -20.50 -30.59 -13.55
CA LEU A 102 -19.32 -29.77 -13.31
C LEU A 102 -19.71 -28.34 -12.89
N ALA A 103 -20.67 -27.71 -13.57
CA ALA A 103 -21.16 -26.38 -13.24
C ALA A 103 -21.65 -26.32 -11.78
N GLN A 104 -22.49 -27.29 -11.38
CA GLN A 104 -22.99 -27.37 -10.01
C GLN A 104 -21.85 -27.50 -8.99
N ARG A 105 -20.87 -28.37 -9.25
CA ARG A 105 -19.74 -28.58 -8.33
C ARG A 105 -18.81 -27.40 -8.26
N VAL A 106 -18.54 -26.72 -9.38
CA VAL A 106 -17.79 -25.45 -9.40
C VAL A 106 -18.46 -24.40 -8.54
N ASN A 107 -19.78 -24.24 -8.72
CA ASN A 107 -20.56 -23.26 -7.99
C ASN A 107 -20.54 -23.56 -6.48
N ASP A 108 -20.68 -24.83 -6.08
CA ASP A 108 -20.63 -25.23 -4.68
C ASP A 108 -19.23 -24.99 -4.06
N ALA A 109 -18.16 -25.33 -4.79
CA ALA A 109 -16.78 -25.12 -4.35
C ALA A 109 -16.44 -23.63 -4.25
N LEU A 110 -16.81 -22.82 -5.24
CA LEU A 110 -16.63 -21.37 -5.23
C LEU A 110 -17.43 -20.71 -4.10
N ARG A 111 -18.67 -21.17 -3.86
CA ARG A 111 -19.50 -20.65 -2.77
C ARG A 111 -18.88 -20.93 -1.41
N SER A 112 -18.32 -22.11 -1.21
CA SER A 112 -17.61 -22.46 0.03
C SER A 112 -16.36 -21.58 0.24
N GLU A 113 -15.54 -21.43 -0.81
CA GLU A 113 -14.30 -20.63 -0.70
C GLU A 113 -14.56 -19.13 -0.51
N PHE A 114 -15.50 -18.56 -1.25
CA PHE A 114 -15.84 -17.13 -1.12
C PHE A 114 -16.56 -16.82 0.18
N GLY A 115 -17.35 -17.74 0.71
CA GLY A 115 -18.00 -17.59 2.01
C GLY A 115 -17.02 -17.41 3.17
N ASN A 116 -15.82 -17.93 3.04
CA ASN A 116 -14.77 -17.86 4.07
C ASN A 116 -13.81 -16.67 3.87
N ARG A 117 -13.90 -15.93 2.75
CA ARG A 117 -12.96 -14.86 2.39
C ARG A 117 -13.62 -13.49 2.33
N SER A 118 -12.80 -12.44 2.51
CA SER A 118 -13.25 -11.06 2.33
C SER A 118 -13.25 -10.68 0.85
N VAL A 119 -14.04 -9.67 0.48
CA VAL A 119 -14.08 -9.10 -0.87
C VAL A 119 -12.69 -8.73 -1.38
N GLN A 120 -11.88 -8.12 -0.54
CA GLN A 120 -10.53 -7.68 -0.90
C GLN A 120 -9.59 -8.85 -1.20
N GLN A 121 -9.68 -9.95 -0.44
CA GLN A 121 -8.90 -11.17 -0.70
C GLN A 121 -9.28 -11.81 -2.03
N VAL A 122 -10.57 -11.79 -2.40
CA VAL A 122 -11.04 -12.36 -3.67
C VAL A 122 -10.64 -11.48 -4.87
N ILE A 123 -10.69 -10.15 -4.73
CA ILE A 123 -10.43 -9.21 -5.84
C ILE A 123 -8.93 -8.97 -6.06
N SER A 124 -8.17 -8.74 -5.01
CA SER A 124 -6.78 -8.24 -5.09
C SER A 124 -5.70 -9.16 -4.55
N GLY A 125 -6.06 -10.28 -3.92
CA GLY A 125 -5.09 -11.11 -3.21
C GLY A 125 -4.84 -12.47 -3.87
N ASP A 126 -5.36 -13.51 -3.28
CA ASP A 126 -4.91 -14.89 -3.43
C ASP A 126 -5.65 -15.67 -4.53
N ARG A 127 -5.91 -15.05 -5.70
CA ARG A 127 -6.68 -15.70 -6.78
C ARG A 127 -6.11 -17.05 -7.18
N VAL A 128 -4.78 -17.17 -7.28
CA VAL A 128 -4.11 -18.42 -7.69
C VAL A 128 -4.35 -19.50 -6.65
N GLU A 129 -4.20 -19.16 -5.37
CA GLU A 129 -4.43 -20.09 -4.27
C GLU A 129 -5.89 -20.56 -4.21
N ILE A 130 -6.85 -19.62 -4.36
CA ILE A 130 -8.28 -19.94 -4.43
C ILE A 130 -8.57 -20.93 -5.56
N MET A 131 -8.01 -20.68 -6.75
CA MET A 131 -8.23 -21.55 -7.92
C MET A 131 -7.64 -22.94 -7.69
N ASP A 132 -6.48 -23.07 -7.08
CA ASP A 132 -5.87 -24.35 -6.74
C ASP A 132 -6.67 -25.14 -5.70
N LEU A 133 -7.19 -24.45 -4.69
CA LEU A 133 -8.06 -25.07 -3.68
C LEU A 133 -9.36 -25.57 -4.32
N VAL A 134 -10.02 -24.75 -5.13
CA VAL A 134 -11.23 -25.13 -5.86
C VAL A 134 -10.95 -26.30 -6.79
N ARG A 135 -9.88 -26.26 -7.58
CA ARG A 135 -9.46 -27.36 -8.47
C ARG A 135 -9.26 -28.67 -7.69
N THR A 136 -8.57 -28.58 -6.56
CA THR A 136 -8.29 -29.76 -5.71
C THR A 136 -9.56 -30.32 -5.09
N ALA A 137 -10.45 -29.48 -4.58
CA ALA A 137 -11.74 -29.88 -4.05
C ALA A 137 -12.60 -30.56 -5.12
N MET A 138 -12.68 -29.94 -6.30
CA MET A 138 -13.41 -30.50 -7.43
C MET A 138 -12.90 -31.87 -7.87
N ASN A 139 -11.56 -32.02 -8.00
CA ASN A 139 -10.98 -33.29 -8.43
C ASN A 139 -11.32 -34.45 -7.49
N ARG A 140 -11.42 -34.18 -6.17
CA ARG A 140 -11.86 -35.20 -5.20
C ARG A 140 -13.29 -35.68 -5.46
N GLU A 141 -14.15 -34.75 -5.86
CA GLU A 141 -15.57 -35.07 -6.10
C GLU A 141 -15.84 -35.68 -7.47
N VAL A 142 -15.15 -35.18 -8.52
CA VAL A 142 -15.41 -35.62 -9.89
C VAL A 142 -14.56 -36.80 -10.34
N ALA A 143 -13.54 -37.19 -9.56
CA ALA A 143 -12.74 -38.39 -9.87
C ALA A 143 -13.59 -39.63 -10.05
N SER A 144 -14.62 -39.79 -9.21
CA SER A 144 -15.57 -40.90 -9.34
C SER A 144 -16.40 -40.88 -10.61
N LEU A 145 -16.50 -39.74 -11.29
CA LEU A 145 -17.26 -39.60 -12.58
C LEU A 145 -16.40 -39.89 -13.82
N GLY A 146 -15.13 -40.30 -13.65
CA GLY A 146 -14.19 -40.52 -14.73
C GLY A 146 -13.72 -39.25 -15.44
N ILE A 147 -13.79 -38.11 -14.74
CA ILE A 147 -13.42 -36.79 -15.24
C ILE A 147 -12.27 -36.22 -14.38
N GLU A 148 -11.35 -35.51 -15.00
CA GLU A 148 -10.30 -34.74 -14.36
C GLU A 148 -10.45 -33.26 -14.68
N VAL A 149 -10.44 -32.43 -13.67
CA VAL A 149 -10.38 -30.98 -13.79
C VAL A 149 -8.92 -30.53 -13.80
N LEU A 150 -8.49 -30.00 -14.94
CA LEU A 150 -7.11 -29.55 -15.14
C LEU A 150 -6.88 -28.12 -14.57
N ASP A 151 -7.84 -27.25 -14.82
CA ASP A 151 -7.72 -25.83 -14.43
C ASP A 151 -9.10 -25.22 -14.16
N VAL A 152 -9.17 -24.34 -13.17
CA VAL A 152 -10.35 -23.52 -12.87
C VAL A 152 -9.89 -22.09 -12.85
N ARG A 153 -10.57 -21.20 -13.59
CA ARG A 153 -10.21 -19.79 -13.65
C ARG A 153 -11.42 -18.89 -13.54
N LEU A 154 -11.23 -17.79 -12.79
CA LEU A 154 -12.17 -16.69 -12.76
C LEU A 154 -11.89 -15.76 -13.93
N LYS A 155 -12.89 -15.49 -14.76
CA LYS A 155 -12.82 -14.52 -15.86
C LYS A 155 -12.98 -13.11 -15.31
N ARG A 156 -14.04 -12.91 -14.54
CA ARG A 156 -14.43 -11.63 -14.00
C ARG A 156 -15.00 -11.80 -12.59
N VAL A 157 -14.66 -10.86 -11.73
CA VAL A 157 -15.20 -10.76 -10.36
C VAL A 157 -15.61 -9.31 -10.17
N ASP A 158 -16.89 -9.06 -10.14
CA ASP A 158 -17.47 -7.74 -9.96
C ASP A 158 -18.33 -7.70 -8.68
N LEU A 159 -18.44 -6.52 -8.10
CA LEU A 159 -19.44 -6.28 -7.08
C LEU A 159 -20.81 -6.16 -7.75
N ASP A 160 -21.84 -6.63 -7.05
CA ASP A 160 -23.23 -6.43 -7.48
C ASP A 160 -23.45 -4.92 -7.75
N PRO A 161 -23.91 -4.54 -8.96
CA PRO A 161 -24.11 -3.14 -9.35
C PRO A 161 -24.94 -2.32 -8.36
N GLY A 162 -25.91 -2.95 -7.68
CA GLY A 162 -26.71 -2.28 -6.66
C GLY A 162 -25.96 -1.92 -5.37
N ILE A 163 -24.77 -2.48 -5.17
CA ILE A 163 -23.96 -2.28 -3.95
C ILE A 163 -22.65 -1.54 -4.27
N SER A 164 -22.19 -1.61 -5.51
CA SER A 164 -20.89 -1.09 -5.94
C SER A 164 -20.69 0.38 -5.55
N GLU A 165 -21.64 1.24 -5.85
CA GLU A 165 -21.54 2.68 -5.60
C GLU A 165 -21.37 2.99 -4.10
N ARG A 166 -22.16 2.36 -3.23
CA ARG A 166 -22.05 2.55 -1.77
C ARG A 166 -20.77 2.00 -1.19
N VAL A 167 -20.23 0.92 -1.77
CA VAL A 167 -18.97 0.34 -1.33
C VAL A 167 -17.79 1.21 -1.77
N TYR A 168 -17.82 1.73 -3.00
CA TYR A 168 -16.80 2.67 -3.47
C TYR A 168 -16.79 3.95 -2.64
N GLN A 169 -17.93 4.56 -2.40
CA GLN A 169 -18.08 5.76 -1.55
C GLN A 169 -17.56 5.50 -0.13
N ARG A 170 -17.86 4.32 0.44
CA ARG A 170 -17.35 3.94 1.76
C ARG A 170 -15.83 3.72 1.77
N MET A 171 -15.27 3.07 0.74
CA MET A 171 -13.84 2.89 0.61
C MET A 171 -13.11 4.22 0.41
N GLU A 172 -13.67 5.13 -0.37
CA GLU A 172 -13.15 6.48 -0.56
C GLU A 172 -13.18 7.27 0.75
N ALA A 173 -14.29 7.24 1.48
CA ALA A 173 -14.42 7.87 2.79
C ALA A 173 -13.40 7.30 3.80
N GLU A 174 -13.21 5.98 3.84
CA GLU A 174 -12.23 5.33 4.71
C GLU A 174 -10.80 5.72 4.34
N ARG A 175 -10.47 5.73 3.06
CA ARG A 175 -9.16 6.20 2.57
C ARG A 175 -8.90 7.67 2.88
N SER A 176 -9.92 8.50 2.68
CA SER A 176 -9.88 9.93 3.03
C SER A 176 -9.65 10.13 4.54
N ARG A 177 -10.35 9.37 5.38
CA ARG A 177 -10.17 9.39 6.84
C ARG A 177 -8.76 9.00 7.27
N VAL A 178 -8.22 7.92 6.72
CA VAL A 178 -6.83 7.50 7.01
C VAL A 178 -5.84 8.57 6.56
N ALA A 179 -6.04 9.17 5.40
CA ALA A 179 -5.18 10.24 4.91
C ALA A 179 -5.25 11.50 5.79
N MET A 180 -6.44 11.86 6.30
CA MET A 180 -6.60 12.97 7.24
C MET A 180 -5.90 12.69 8.57
N ASP A 181 -6.04 11.48 9.12
CA ASP A 181 -5.37 11.07 10.36
C ASP A 181 -3.84 11.14 10.23
N LEU A 182 -3.29 10.64 9.12
CA LEU A 182 -1.85 10.71 8.85
C LEU A 182 -1.35 12.15 8.69
N ARG A 183 -2.14 13.01 8.01
CA ARG A 183 -1.80 14.45 7.90
C ARG A 183 -1.86 15.16 9.25
N ALA A 184 -2.88 14.85 10.07
CA ALA A 184 -3.02 15.45 11.39
C ALA A 184 -1.84 15.06 12.31
N ARG A 185 -1.46 13.79 12.32
CA ARG A 185 -0.25 13.33 13.06
C ARG A 185 1.03 13.94 12.52
N GLY A 186 1.13 14.09 11.22
CA GLY A 186 2.27 14.78 10.60
C GLY A 186 2.35 16.26 10.98
N ALA A 187 1.22 16.95 11.04
CA ALA A 187 1.14 18.34 11.49
C ALA A 187 1.47 18.49 12.98
N GLU A 188 0.95 17.60 13.82
CA GLU A 188 1.28 17.55 15.25
C GLU A 188 2.79 17.35 15.47
N ALA A 189 3.39 16.36 14.81
CA ALA A 189 4.81 16.10 14.92
C ALA A 189 5.66 17.30 14.43
N ALA A 190 5.24 17.96 13.36
CA ALA A 190 5.91 19.15 12.85
C ALA A 190 5.84 20.32 13.84
N GLU A 191 4.70 20.50 14.52
CA GLU A 191 4.53 21.55 15.51
C GLU A 191 5.39 21.32 16.76
N VAL A 192 5.47 20.06 17.22
CA VAL A 192 6.36 19.69 18.34
C VAL A 192 7.82 19.98 17.99
N ILE A 193 8.27 19.63 16.78
CA ILE A 193 9.64 19.90 16.34
C ILE A 193 9.91 21.41 16.24
N ARG A 194 8.97 22.19 15.70
CA ARG A 194 9.10 23.66 15.62
C ARG A 194 9.19 24.29 17.00
N ALA A 195 8.27 23.92 17.91
CA ALA A 195 8.26 24.43 19.26
C ALA A 195 9.56 24.12 20.01
N ASP A 196 10.12 22.90 19.84
CA ASP A 196 11.40 22.55 20.45
C ASP A 196 12.57 23.35 19.83
N ALA A 197 12.58 23.54 18.53
CA ALA A 197 13.58 24.34 17.85
C ALA A 197 13.50 25.82 18.26
N ASP A 198 12.31 26.39 18.38
CA ASP A 198 12.12 27.77 18.86
C ASP A 198 12.54 27.94 20.32
N ARG A 199 12.26 26.95 21.16
CA ARG A 199 12.74 26.92 22.55
C ARG A 199 14.27 26.88 22.60
N GLN A 200 14.90 26.00 21.83
CA GLN A 200 16.37 25.90 21.77
C GLN A 200 16.99 27.21 21.26
N ARG A 201 16.41 27.80 20.23
CA ARG A 201 16.83 29.10 19.69
C ARG A 201 16.75 30.21 20.78
N ALA A 202 15.65 30.26 21.53
CA ALA A 202 15.48 31.24 22.60
C ALA A 202 16.54 31.07 23.70
N ILE A 203 16.84 29.84 24.11
CA ILE A 203 17.88 29.52 25.08
C ILE A 203 19.26 29.97 24.57
N ILE A 204 19.64 29.59 23.35
CA ILE A 204 20.93 29.95 22.75
C ILE A 204 21.11 31.48 22.67
N ILE A 205 20.05 32.21 22.27
CA ILE A 205 20.09 33.69 22.21
C ILE A 205 20.23 34.29 23.61
N ALA A 206 19.49 33.77 24.60
CA ALA A 206 19.57 34.25 25.96
C ALA A 206 20.96 34.02 26.59
N GLU A 207 21.54 32.84 26.40
CA GLU A 207 22.89 32.53 26.86
C GLU A 207 23.95 33.41 26.19
N ALA A 208 23.83 33.63 24.87
CA ALA A 208 24.72 34.52 24.13
C ALA A 208 24.60 35.96 24.61
N GLN A 209 23.37 36.43 24.87
CA GLN A 209 23.15 37.76 25.46
C GLN A 209 23.72 37.90 26.87
N GLN A 210 23.52 36.86 27.71
CA GLN A 210 24.14 36.85 29.07
C GLN A 210 25.64 36.93 28.94
N THR A 211 26.27 36.08 28.15
CA THR A 211 27.74 36.11 27.98
C THR A 211 28.22 37.45 27.45
N ALA A 212 27.51 38.04 26.47
CA ALA A 212 27.84 39.35 25.94
C ALA A 212 27.76 40.46 27.02
N GLN A 213 26.75 40.41 27.89
CA GLN A 213 26.64 41.39 29.00
C GLN A 213 27.70 41.17 30.09
N GLU A 214 28.04 39.90 30.37
CA GLU A 214 29.13 39.60 31.31
C GLU A 214 30.47 40.12 30.80
N VAL A 215 30.81 39.85 29.53
CA VAL A 215 32.06 40.34 28.91
C VAL A 215 32.08 41.87 28.86
N LYS A 216 30.95 42.48 28.50
CA LYS A 216 30.81 43.93 28.50
C LYS A 216 30.98 44.51 29.91
N GLY A 217 30.32 43.91 30.91
CA GLY A 217 30.43 44.32 32.32
C GLY A 217 31.87 44.19 32.84
N GLN A 218 32.57 43.12 32.48
CA GLN A 218 34.00 42.97 32.83
C GLN A 218 34.84 44.02 32.16
N GLY A 219 34.64 44.30 30.88
CA GLY A 219 35.35 45.36 30.16
C GLY A 219 35.09 46.74 30.72
N ASP A 220 33.85 47.05 31.06
CA ASP A 220 33.48 48.32 31.69
C ASP A 220 34.09 48.46 33.12
N ALA A 221 34.13 47.36 33.88
CA ALA A 221 34.78 47.35 35.21
C ALA A 221 36.28 47.56 35.11
N GLU A 222 36.95 46.88 34.16
CA GLU A 222 38.39 47.03 33.92
C GLU A 222 38.72 48.44 33.43
N ALA A 223 37.98 48.99 32.50
CA ALA A 223 38.12 50.37 32.04
C ALA A 223 37.94 51.33 33.17
N THR A 224 36.90 51.13 34.03
CA THR A 224 36.69 51.98 35.21
C THR A 224 37.84 51.91 36.21
N SER A 225 38.41 50.74 36.44
CA SER A 225 39.56 50.54 37.29
C SER A 225 40.80 51.27 36.75
N ILE A 226 41.10 51.19 35.48
CA ILE A 226 42.19 51.85 34.79
C ILE A 226 42.01 53.37 34.87
N TYR A 227 40.80 53.88 34.66
CA TYR A 227 40.52 55.30 34.81
C TYR A 227 40.67 55.81 36.29
N ALA A 228 40.21 54.99 37.26
CA ALA A 228 40.35 55.31 38.64
C ALA A 228 41.86 55.42 39.12
N GLU A 229 42.67 54.47 38.63
CA GLU A 229 44.10 54.46 38.88
C GLU A 229 44.76 55.70 38.25
N ALA A 230 44.49 56.01 37.00
CA ALA A 230 45.00 57.18 36.31
C ALA A 230 44.57 58.50 37.00
N PHE A 231 43.32 58.55 37.48
CA PHE A 231 42.76 59.69 38.22
C PHE A 231 43.49 59.91 39.56
N SER A 232 43.88 58.80 40.18
CA SER A 232 44.61 58.94 41.51
C SER A 232 46.01 59.51 41.36
N ARG A 233 46.64 59.40 40.16
CA ARG A 233 47.99 59.93 39.88
C ARG A 233 48.04 61.45 39.68
N ASP A 234 47.06 62.02 38.95
CA ASP A 234 46.91 63.46 38.72
C ASP A 234 45.42 63.81 38.62
N ARG A 235 44.87 64.21 39.75
CA ARG A 235 43.44 64.51 39.95
C ARG A 235 42.97 65.74 39.16
N GLU A 236 43.83 66.73 39.06
CA GLU A 236 43.49 68.03 38.43
C GLU A 236 43.51 67.91 36.92
N PHE A 237 44.52 67.24 36.34
CA PHE A 237 44.55 66.91 34.89
C PHE A 237 43.39 66.07 34.48
N TYR A 238 43.04 65.03 35.25
CA TYR A 238 41.92 64.18 34.91
C TYR A 238 40.57 64.91 34.92
N GLN A 239 40.33 65.78 35.89
CA GLN A 239 39.13 66.59 35.94
C GLN A 239 39.03 67.52 34.72
N MET A 240 40.09 68.13 34.29
CA MET A 240 40.17 68.97 33.10
C MET A 240 39.87 68.13 31.85
N TYR A 241 40.57 66.98 31.70
CA TYR A 241 40.39 66.08 30.56
C TYR A 241 38.94 65.55 30.42
N ARG A 242 38.36 65.16 31.54
CA ARG A 242 36.97 64.70 31.58
C ARG A 242 35.98 65.81 31.22
N SER A 243 36.18 66.98 31.70
CA SER A 243 35.36 68.15 31.38
C SER A 243 35.45 68.48 29.86
N LEU A 244 36.65 68.46 29.28
CA LEU A 244 36.84 68.69 27.83
C LEU A 244 36.19 67.60 26.98
N ASN A 245 36.28 66.34 27.42
CA ASN A 245 35.56 65.24 26.71
C ASN A 245 34.03 65.35 26.87
N ALA A 246 33.53 65.73 28.01
CA ALA A 246 32.12 66.01 28.21
C ALA A 246 31.65 67.17 27.31
N TYR A 247 32.42 68.26 27.24
CA TYR A 247 32.14 69.36 26.32
C TYR A 247 32.06 68.83 24.82
N ARG A 248 33.07 68.09 24.41
CA ARG A 248 33.11 67.56 23.06
C ARG A 248 31.88 66.67 22.71
N LYS A 249 31.43 65.79 23.65
CA LYS A 249 30.26 64.99 23.48
C LYS A 249 28.95 65.78 23.49
N THR A 250 28.85 66.75 24.42
CA THR A 250 27.64 67.55 24.56
C THR A 250 27.42 68.49 23.38
N PHE A 251 28.49 69.04 22.81
CA PHE A 251 28.45 70.02 21.72
C PHE A 251 28.63 69.30 20.33
N ALA A 252 28.70 68.03 20.30
CA ALA A 252 28.89 67.28 19.02
C ALA A 252 27.67 67.23 18.09
N SER A 253 26.45 67.43 18.59
CA SER A 253 25.23 67.51 17.80
C SER A 253 24.61 68.92 17.91
N ALA A 254 24.18 69.42 16.71
CA ALA A 254 23.58 70.76 16.60
C ALA A 254 22.09 70.77 17.05
N ASP A 255 21.50 69.66 17.33
CA ASP A 255 20.06 69.51 17.63
C ASP A 255 19.73 69.63 19.16
N ASN A 256 20.73 69.84 20.01
CA ASN A 256 20.51 69.89 21.47
C ASN A 256 20.29 71.32 21.96
N LEU A 257 19.10 71.59 22.48
CA LEU A 257 18.85 72.85 23.24
C LEU A 257 19.45 72.70 24.66
N LEU A 258 20.52 73.39 24.89
CA LEU A 258 21.18 73.44 26.25
C LEU A 258 20.74 74.68 27.02
N VAL A 259 20.10 74.44 28.13
CA VAL A 259 19.87 75.54 29.14
C VAL A 259 20.99 75.46 30.16
N LEU A 260 21.86 76.46 30.16
CA LEU A 260 23.08 76.41 30.91
C LEU A 260 23.10 77.56 31.97
N GLU A 261 23.42 77.24 33.20
CA GLU A 261 23.79 78.23 34.19
C GLU A 261 25.27 78.59 34.02
N PRO A 262 25.61 79.89 33.74
CA PRO A 262 26.98 80.25 33.44
C PRO A 262 27.96 80.01 34.58
N ASP A 263 27.47 79.83 35.83
CA ASP A 263 28.30 79.69 37.04
C ASP A 263 28.44 78.26 37.54
N SER A 264 27.92 77.27 36.72
CA SER A 264 28.04 75.87 37.10
C SER A 264 29.50 75.39 37.08
N GLU A 265 29.80 74.38 37.91
CA GLU A 265 31.12 73.71 37.95
C GLU A 265 31.53 73.11 36.60
N PHE A 266 30.53 72.82 35.73
CA PHE A 266 30.73 72.32 34.39
C PHE A 266 31.57 73.26 33.51
N PHE A 267 31.45 74.61 33.66
CA PHE A 267 32.19 75.59 32.87
C PHE A 267 33.47 76.17 33.61
N LYS A 268 33.89 75.57 34.72
CA LYS A 268 35.05 76.01 35.47
C LYS A 268 36.31 76.20 34.63
N TYR A 269 36.65 75.24 33.80
CA TYR A 269 37.81 75.26 32.90
C TYR A 269 37.60 76.10 31.63
N PHE A 270 36.37 76.36 31.23
CA PHE A 270 36.09 77.25 30.13
C PHE A 270 36.24 78.68 30.45
N LYS A 271 35.94 79.06 31.70
CA LYS A 271 36.15 80.43 32.24
C LYS A 271 37.62 80.77 32.49
N GLN A 272 38.46 79.80 32.86
CA GLN A 272 39.88 79.98 33.11
C GLN A 272 40.74 80.17 31.87
N SER A 273 40.21 79.91 30.68
CA SER A 273 40.93 80.12 29.40
C SER A 273 40.99 81.56 28.89
N LYS A 274 40.55 82.57 29.62
CA LYS A 274 40.83 83.97 29.28
C LYS A 274 42.31 84.26 29.47
N PRO A 275 43.06 84.67 28.43
CA PRO A 275 44.44 85.10 28.61
C PRO A 275 44.47 86.30 29.51
N GLY A 276 45.28 86.23 30.56
CA GLY A 276 45.51 87.33 31.48
C GLY A 276 45.98 88.58 30.73
N SER A 277 45.25 89.69 30.92
CA SER A 277 45.75 91.01 30.55
C SER A 277 46.97 91.33 31.40
N SER A 278 48.15 91.25 30.77
CA SER A 278 49.36 91.78 31.31
C SER A 278 49.23 93.30 31.47
N GLN A 279 49.41 93.82 32.65
CA GLN A 279 50.08 95.07 32.93
C GLN A 279 51.40 94.74 33.56
#